data_a482bfa9a6c4a3cd9a50fb718ccbc763
#
_entry.id   a482bfa9a6c4a3cd9a50fb718ccbc763
#
_cell.length_a   1.000
_cell.length_b   1.000
_cell.length_c   1.000
_cell.angle_alpha   90.00
_cell.angle_beta   90.00
_cell.angle_gamma   90.00
#
_symmetry.space_group_name_H-M   'P 1'
#
loop_
_entity.id
_entity.type
_entity.pdbx_description
1 polymer ?
#
loop_
_entity_poly.entity_id
_entity_poly.type
_entity_poly.pdbx_seq_one_letter_code
_entity_poly.pdbx_strand_id
1 'polypeptide(L)'
;MTMQMVDFTIHDEKIIKTRKLLTIEQFRDERARDLATKHFYTGLRDMFAPVFKEMMDRGLLRKDDPEMLAFAYTAPISALIHLCDREPEKTPETMARVEAFSRHFVKTYGTKKEQGRREAR
;
A
#
# COMPACT_ATOMS: atom_id res chain seq x y z
N MET A 1 -2.80 0.76 5.31
CA MET A 1 -2.99 2.04 4.60
C MET A 1 -4.46 2.39 4.63
N THR A 2 -4.81 3.60 5.03
CA THR A 2 -6.21 4.03 5.04
C THR A 2 -6.65 4.41 3.63
N MET A 3 -7.95 4.38 3.38
CA MET A 3 -8.48 4.83 2.10
C MET A 3 -8.18 6.32 1.85
N GLN A 4 -8.09 7.12 2.91
CA GLN A 4 -7.70 8.52 2.79
C GLN A 4 -6.27 8.68 2.29
N MET A 5 -5.34 7.86 2.77
CA MET A 5 -3.95 7.88 2.30
C MET A 5 -3.86 7.47 0.83
N VAL A 6 -4.60 6.46 0.42
CA VAL A 6 -4.63 6.03 -0.98
C VAL A 6 -5.23 7.11 -1.86
N ASP A 7 -6.34 7.70 -1.42
CA ASP A 7 -7.00 8.78 -2.15
C ASP A 7 -6.05 9.97 -2.36
N PHE A 8 -5.36 10.40 -1.31
CA PHE A 8 -4.37 11.47 -1.39
C PHE A 8 -3.24 11.10 -2.37
N THR A 9 -2.72 9.89 -2.28
CA THR A 9 -1.64 9.41 -3.14
C THR A 9 -2.04 9.42 -4.62
N ILE A 10 -3.31 9.10 -4.91
CA ILE A 10 -3.82 9.04 -6.28
C ILE A 10 -4.12 10.42 -6.85
N HIS A 11 -4.54 11.38 -6.00
CA HIS A 11 -5.07 12.66 -6.48
C HIS A 11 -4.14 13.86 -6.27
N ASP A 12 -3.13 13.78 -5.41
CA ASP A 12 -2.21 14.91 -5.20
C ASP A 12 -1.26 15.07 -6.39
N GLU A 13 -1.31 16.24 -7.03
CA GLU A 13 -0.54 16.50 -8.25
C GLU A 13 0.97 16.36 -8.05
N LYS A 14 1.51 16.83 -6.93
CA LYS A 14 2.96 16.74 -6.67
C LYS A 14 3.41 15.30 -6.53
N ILE A 15 2.61 14.50 -5.83
CA ILE A 15 2.91 13.08 -5.62
C ILE A 15 2.80 12.32 -6.94
N ILE A 16 1.78 12.61 -7.75
CA ILE A 16 1.61 12.00 -9.06
C ILE A 16 2.80 12.32 -9.96
N LYS A 17 3.21 13.58 -10.02
CA LYS A 17 4.34 14.01 -10.86
C LYS A 17 5.65 13.37 -10.40
N THR A 18 5.89 13.30 -9.09
CA THR A 18 7.07 12.64 -8.54
C THR A 18 7.09 11.18 -8.90
N ARG A 19 5.96 10.49 -8.75
CA ARG A 19 5.85 9.07 -9.07
C ARG A 19 6.11 8.80 -10.55
N LYS A 20 5.52 9.61 -11.44
CA LYS A 20 5.73 9.50 -12.88
C LYS A 20 7.18 9.77 -13.27
N LEU A 21 7.77 10.82 -12.69
CA LEU A 21 9.17 11.16 -12.95
C LEU A 21 10.10 10.01 -12.54
N LEU A 22 9.94 9.48 -11.34
CA LEU A 22 10.76 8.36 -10.88
C LEU A 22 10.57 7.12 -11.76
N THR A 23 9.36 6.86 -12.20
CA THR A 23 9.05 5.73 -13.08
C THR A 23 9.79 5.85 -14.41
N ILE A 24 9.87 7.05 -14.96
CA ILE A 24 10.55 7.30 -16.23
C ILE A 24 12.07 7.30 -16.06
N GLU A 25 12.58 7.94 -15.02
CA GLU A 25 14.02 8.21 -14.86
C GLU A 25 14.81 7.11 -14.14
N GLN A 26 14.12 6.15 -13.52
CA GLN A 26 14.79 5.13 -12.68
C GLN A 26 15.86 4.31 -13.40
N PHE A 27 15.77 4.20 -14.72
CA PHE A 27 16.72 3.43 -15.50
C PHE A 27 17.80 4.30 -16.15
N ARG A 28 17.75 5.61 -15.99
CA ARG A 28 18.68 6.57 -16.61
C ARG A 28 19.62 7.21 -15.62
N ASP A 29 19.19 7.37 -14.36
CA ASP A 29 19.91 8.11 -13.35
C ASP A 29 19.95 7.29 -12.06
N GLU A 30 21.15 7.10 -11.54
CA GLU A 30 21.38 6.29 -10.34
C GLU A 30 20.64 6.86 -9.13
N ARG A 31 20.55 8.19 -8.98
CA ARG A 31 19.81 8.81 -7.88
C ARG A 31 18.31 8.58 -8.04
N ALA A 32 17.79 8.64 -9.26
CA ALA A 32 16.38 8.35 -9.52
C ALA A 32 16.07 6.88 -9.22
N ARG A 33 16.99 5.96 -9.59
CA ARG A 33 16.87 4.55 -9.26
C ARG A 33 16.74 4.34 -7.74
N ASP A 34 17.63 4.95 -6.97
CA ASP A 34 17.65 4.79 -5.51
C ASP A 34 16.39 5.38 -4.88
N LEU A 35 15.95 6.54 -5.36
CA LEU A 35 14.71 7.16 -4.90
C LEU A 35 13.48 6.31 -5.25
N ALA A 36 13.47 5.70 -6.44
CA ALA A 36 12.37 4.82 -6.84
C ALA A 36 12.31 3.57 -5.95
N THR A 37 13.46 2.96 -5.65
CA THR A 37 13.51 1.82 -4.74
C THR A 37 12.98 2.20 -3.36
N LYS A 38 13.39 3.34 -2.84
CA LYS A 38 12.91 3.84 -1.55
C LYS A 38 11.41 4.14 -1.59
N HIS A 39 10.97 4.83 -2.61
CA HIS A 39 9.57 5.28 -2.72
C HIS A 39 8.60 4.12 -2.94
N PHE A 40 8.98 3.14 -3.77
CA PHE A 40 8.09 2.06 -4.20
C PHE A 40 8.28 0.76 -3.43
N TYR A 41 9.37 0.61 -2.67
CA TYR A 41 9.64 -0.65 -1.99
C TYR A 41 10.13 -0.45 -0.56
N THR A 42 11.40 -0.05 -0.34
CA THR A 42 11.99 -0.08 1.00
C THR A 42 11.32 0.90 1.96
N GLY A 43 10.90 2.07 1.49
CA GLY A 43 10.19 3.04 2.32
C GLY A 43 8.84 2.53 2.79
N LEU A 44 8.11 1.85 1.91
CA LEU A 44 6.82 1.23 2.25
C LEU A 44 7.02 0.10 3.26
N ARG A 45 8.02 -0.75 3.05
CA ARG A 45 8.37 -1.81 4.00
C ARG A 45 8.67 -1.23 5.38
N ASP A 46 9.52 -0.22 5.43
CA ASP A 46 9.95 0.37 6.69
C ASP A 46 8.82 1.13 7.40
N MET A 47 7.83 1.59 6.66
CA MET A 47 6.64 2.22 7.22
C MET A 47 5.66 1.19 7.79
N PHE A 48 5.40 0.11 7.06
CA PHE A 48 4.32 -0.82 7.40
C PHE A 48 4.75 -1.99 8.25
N ALA A 49 6.00 -2.47 8.15
CA ALA A 49 6.44 -3.61 8.92
C ALA A 49 6.31 -3.39 10.44
N PRO A 50 6.72 -2.23 11.01
CA PRO A 50 6.54 -2.00 12.44
C PRO A 50 5.06 -1.94 12.84
N VAL A 51 4.19 -1.39 11.99
CA VAL A 51 2.75 -1.32 12.26
C VAL A 51 2.16 -2.73 12.32
N PHE A 52 2.49 -3.57 11.34
CA PHE A 52 2.00 -4.95 11.32
C PHE A 52 2.55 -5.77 12.49
N LYS A 53 3.81 -5.54 12.88
CA LYS A 53 4.38 -6.19 14.05
C LYS A 53 3.59 -5.83 15.31
N GLU A 54 3.28 -4.56 15.49
CA GLU A 54 2.46 -4.10 16.61
C GLU A 54 1.07 -4.75 16.60
N MET A 55 0.44 -4.84 15.43
CA MET A 55 -0.86 -5.49 15.30
C MET A 55 -0.78 -6.99 15.63
N MET A 56 0.29 -7.65 15.22
CA MET A 56 0.53 -9.06 15.60
C MET A 56 0.71 -9.20 17.10
N ASP A 57 1.47 -8.31 17.73
CA ASP A 57 1.71 -8.32 19.17
C ASP A 57 0.42 -8.09 19.97
N ARG A 58 -0.51 -7.31 19.41
CA ARG A 58 -1.84 -7.07 20.00
C ARG A 58 -2.86 -8.17 19.67
N GLY A 59 -2.48 -9.15 18.89
CA GLY A 59 -3.37 -10.24 18.51
C GLY A 59 -4.43 -9.87 17.46
N LEU A 60 -4.24 -8.77 16.72
CA LEU A 60 -5.15 -8.34 15.67
C LEU A 60 -4.84 -9.01 14.33
N LEU A 61 -3.59 -9.35 14.08
CA LEU A 61 -3.16 -10.11 12.92
C LEU A 61 -2.53 -11.41 13.38
N ARG A 62 -2.63 -12.46 12.57
CA ARG A 62 -1.93 -13.72 12.80
C ARG A 62 -0.42 -13.48 12.76
N LYS A 63 0.32 -14.17 13.63
CA LYS A 63 1.78 -14.03 13.67
C LYS A 63 2.39 -14.50 12.37
N ASP A 64 3.25 -13.66 11.79
CA ASP A 64 3.93 -13.91 10.55
C ASP A 64 5.17 -12.99 10.51
N ASP A 65 5.91 -13.03 9.41
CA ASP A 65 7.01 -12.10 9.16
C ASP A 65 6.42 -10.72 8.83
N PRO A 66 6.66 -9.69 9.67
CA PRO A 66 6.11 -8.37 9.43
C PRO A 66 6.55 -7.73 8.11
N GLU A 67 7.80 -7.97 7.68
CA GLU A 67 8.29 -7.44 6.40
C GLU A 67 7.61 -8.12 5.22
N MET A 68 7.41 -9.44 5.30
CA MET A 68 6.69 -10.16 4.26
C MET A 68 5.24 -9.69 4.17
N LEU A 69 4.61 -9.44 5.31
CA LEU A 69 3.23 -8.95 5.33
C LEU A 69 3.13 -7.54 4.78
N ALA A 70 4.11 -6.68 5.10
CA ALA A 70 4.20 -5.34 4.53
C ALA A 70 4.29 -5.40 3.00
N PHE A 71 5.12 -6.29 2.48
CA PHE A 71 5.25 -6.50 1.03
C PHE A 71 3.92 -6.99 0.42
N ALA A 72 3.31 -7.99 1.04
CA ALA A 72 2.04 -8.56 0.54
C ALA A 72 0.91 -7.53 0.51
N TYR A 73 0.92 -6.56 1.42
CA TYR A 73 -0.10 -5.51 1.47
C TYR A 73 0.16 -4.38 0.49
N THR A 74 1.40 -3.91 0.42
CA THR A 74 1.73 -2.70 -0.34
C THR A 74 1.90 -2.93 -1.82
N ALA A 75 2.41 -4.09 -2.24
CA ALA A 75 2.68 -4.36 -3.65
C ALA A 75 1.43 -4.32 -4.53
N PRO A 76 0.31 -4.97 -4.18
CA PRO A 76 -0.90 -4.88 -4.98
C PRO A 76 -1.48 -3.46 -5.03
N ILE A 77 -1.44 -2.74 -3.90
CA ILE A 77 -1.93 -1.35 -3.85
C ILE A 77 -1.07 -0.45 -4.74
N SER A 78 0.26 -0.61 -4.70
CA SER A 78 1.16 0.14 -5.59
C SER A 78 0.86 -0.14 -7.06
N ALA A 79 0.61 -1.39 -7.42
CA ALA A 79 0.26 -1.75 -8.79
C ALA A 79 -1.02 -1.05 -9.23
N LEU A 80 -2.03 -0.96 -8.35
CA LEU A 80 -3.29 -0.29 -8.65
C LEU A 80 -3.12 1.23 -8.75
N ILE A 81 -2.26 1.83 -7.92
CA ILE A 81 -1.95 3.25 -8.01
C ILE A 81 -1.29 3.57 -9.36
N HIS A 82 -0.34 2.72 -9.78
CA HIS A 82 0.31 2.90 -11.09
C HIS A 82 -0.68 2.75 -12.24
N LEU A 83 -1.69 1.89 -12.08
CA LEU A 83 -2.76 1.79 -13.07
C LEU A 83 -3.53 3.11 -13.19
N CYS A 84 -3.83 3.78 -12.08
CA CYS A 84 -4.48 5.09 -12.11
C CYS A 84 -3.62 6.13 -12.84
N ASP A 85 -2.30 6.05 -12.70
CA ASP A 85 -1.40 6.97 -13.41
C ASP A 85 -1.44 6.75 -14.91
N ARG A 86 -1.51 5.50 -15.35
CA ARG A 86 -1.54 5.17 -16.79
C ARG A 86 -2.91 5.37 -17.40
N GLU A 87 -3.97 5.06 -16.67
CA GLU A 87 -5.35 5.09 -17.15
C GLU A 87 -6.24 5.81 -16.13
N PRO A 88 -6.13 7.16 -16.08
CA PRO A 88 -6.86 7.95 -15.06
C PRO A 88 -8.37 7.75 -15.08
N GLU A 89 -8.93 7.43 -16.24
CA GLU A 89 -10.37 7.17 -16.40
C GLU A 89 -10.85 5.95 -15.61
N LYS A 90 -9.93 5.07 -15.23
CA LYS A 90 -10.25 3.89 -14.44
C LYS A 90 -10.13 4.11 -12.93
N THR A 91 -9.87 5.34 -12.50
CA THR A 91 -9.65 5.64 -11.08
C THR A 91 -10.82 5.21 -10.18
N PRO A 92 -12.11 5.49 -10.51
CA PRO A 92 -13.19 5.07 -9.61
C PRO A 92 -13.26 3.55 -9.40
N GLU A 93 -13.16 2.76 -10.47
CA GLU A 93 -13.19 1.29 -10.34
C GLU A 93 -11.93 0.75 -9.67
N THR A 94 -10.78 1.41 -9.86
CA THR A 94 -9.53 1.03 -9.22
C THR A 94 -9.57 1.29 -7.72
N MET A 95 -10.15 2.42 -7.30
CA MET A 95 -10.36 2.71 -5.88
C MET A 95 -11.24 1.66 -5.21
N ALA A 96 -12.30 1.23 -5.90
CA ALA A 96 -13.15 0.15 -5.41
C ALA A 96 -12.36 -1.16 -5.26
N ARG A 97 -11.43 -1.42 -6.16
CA ARG A 97 -10.55 -2.59 -6.09
C ARG A 97 -9.59 -2.51 -4.91
N VAL A 98 -9.02 -1.33 -4.64
CA VAL A 98 -8.16 -1.12 -3.47
C VAL A 98 -8.93 -1.42 -2.19
N GLU A 99 -10.16 -0.92 -2.08
CA GLU A 99 -10.99 -1.16 -0.91
C GLU A 99 -11.31 -2.64 -0.75
N ALA A 100 -11.69 -3.31 -1.84
CA ALA A 100 -11.96 -4.75 -1.82
C ALA A 100 -10.73 -5.56 -1.41
N PHE A 101 -9.55 -5.18 -1.89
CA PHE A 101 -8.29 -5.82 -1.51
C PHE A 101 -8.01 -5.63 -0.02
N SER A 102 -8.22 -4.43 0.51
CA SER A 102 -7.98 -4.16 1.93
C SER A 102 -8.87 -5.03 2.82
N ARG A 103 -10.15 -5.19 2.46
CA ARG A 103 -11.05 -6.08 3.18
C ARG A 103 -10.61 -7.55 3.07
N HIS A 104 -10.21 -7.96 1.88
CA HIS A 104 -9.69 -9.32 1.66
C HIS A 104 -8.45 -9.59 2.50
N PHE A 105 -7.53 -8.63 2.57
CA PHE A 105 -6.31 -8.74 3.36
C PHE A 105 -6.64 -8.97 4.85
N VAL A 106 -7.55 -8.18 5.40
CA VAL A 106 -7.96 -8.33 6.80
C VAL A 106 -8.65 -9.67 7.04
N LYS A 107 -9.48 -10.11 6.10
CA LYS A 107 -10.13 -11.43 6.18
C LYS A 107 -9.10 -12.55 6.17
N THR A 108 -8.06 -12.42 5.36
CA THR A 108 -7.03 -13.44 5.20
C THR A 108 -6.06 -13.51 6.38
N TYR A 109 -5.62 -12.35 6.88
CA TYR A 109 -4.56 -12.26 7.90
C TYR A 109 -5.06 -11.82 9.27
N GLY A 110 -6.27 -11.31 9.37
CA GLY A 110 -6.85 -10.89 10.63
C GLY A 110 -7.21 -12.06 11.53
N THR A 111 -7.25 -11.80 12.83
CA THR A 111 -7.69 -12.75 13.83
C THR A 111 -9.18 -12.59 14.11
N LYS A 112 -9.75 -13.51 14.89
CA LYS A 112 -11.13 -13.36 15.37
C LYS A 112 -11.31 -12.07 16.18
N LYS A 113 -10.27 -11.66 16.90
CA LYS A 113 -10.28 -10.41 17.67
C LYS A 113 -10.43 -9.20 16.77
N GLU A 114 -9.69 -9.15 15.64
CA GLU A 114 -9.80 -8.06 14.67
C GLU A 114 -11.17 -8.06 13.99
N GLN A 115 -11.65 -9.22 13.59
CA GLN A 115 -12.96 -9.35 12.94
C GLN A 115 -14.08 -8.88 13.87
N GLY A 116 -14.05 -9.30 15.15
CA GLY A 116 -15.01 -8.85 16.14
C GLY A 116 -14.97 -7.34 16.36
N ARG A 117 -13.77 -6.74 16.37
CA ARG A 117 -13.60 -5.30 16.51
C ARG A 117 -14.24 -4.55 15.33
N ARG A 118 -14.07 -5.07 14.11
CA ARG A 118 -14.65 -4.45 12.90
C ARG A 118 -16.17 -4.58 12.88
N GLU A 119 -16.71 -5.72 13.30
CA GLU A 119 -18.16 -5.93 13.37
C GLU A 119 -18.83 -5.03 14.42
N ALA A 120 -18.11 -4.69 15.49
CA ALA A 120 -18.61 -3.82 16.55
C ALA A 120 -18.69 -2.36 16.11
N ARG A 121 -18.11 -1.98 15.00
CA ARG A 121 -18.20 -0.64 14.43
C ARG A 121 -19.39 -0.54 13.49
#